data_6375990798ba332b8f739efd273c4659
#
_entry.id   6375990798ba332b8f739efd273c4659
#
_cell.length_a   1.000
_cell.length_b   1.000
_cell.length_c   1.000
_cell.angle_alpha   90.00
_cell.angle_beta   90.00
_cell.angle_gamma   90.00
#
_symmetry.space_group_name_H-M   'P 1'
#
loop_
_entity.id
_entity.type
_entity.pdbx_description
1 polymer ?
#
loop_
_entity_poly.entity_id
_entity_poly.type
_entity_poly.pdbx_seq_one_letter_code
_entity_poly.pdbx_strand_id
1 'polypeptide(L)'
;SPFGIWRPGVPNGISPKALDAYGSLYADARLWLASGWVDYLAPQLYWPIAQRELSFPVLLQWWRQQNDKNHHVFAALNDAAVGAKFSADEIARQIQIVRAQSSNGGEIHYHLRSVLENSALAAAVRAQYARPALVPAATWLDSTPPEKPKLTVAGEKNSIAIRWENGGMEPAQSWVLQVCRSNLWTTEILPAGQTGRTLEISRPDAVALRAVDRSGNLSPPTVLVPKKYSSAPDIKGGTKLMK
;
A
#
# COMPACT_ATOMS: atom_id res chain seq x y z
N SER A 1 10.08 -16.15 -6.67
CA SER A 1 9.07 -16.08 -7.75
C SER A 1 8.98 -17.43 -8.45
N PRO A 2 8.20 -18.37 -7.93
CA PRO A 2 8.03 -19.69 -8.53
C PRO A 2 7.14 -19.64 -9.77
N PHE A 3 7.15 -20.71 -10.54
CA PHE A 3 6.14 -20.91 -11.59
C PHE A 3 4.73 -20.86 -11.00
N GLY A 4 3.78 -20.25 -11.72
CA GLY A 4 2.45 -19.96 -11.20
C GLY A 4 1.57 -21.19 -10.93
N ILE A 5 1.92 -22.34 -11.49
CA ILE A 5 1.27 -23.64 -11.25
C ILE A 5 2.24 -24.53 -10.47
N TRP A 6 1.80 -25.05 -9.33
CA TRP A 6 2.59 -25.96 -8.52
C TRP A 6 2.69 -27.35 -9.16
N ARG A 7 1.53 -27.91 -9.54
CA ARG A 7 1.42 -29.22 -10.21
C ARG A 7 0.27 -29.22 -11.21
N PRO A 8 0.33 -30.06 -12.28
CA PRO A 8 -0.77 -30.26 -13.22
C PRO A 8 -2.08 -30.65 -12.49
N GLY A 9 -3.21 -30.06 -12.90
CA GLY A 9 -4.51 -30.31 -12.29
C GLY A 9 -4.71 -29.72 -10.90
N VAL A 10 -3.78 -28.91 -10.38
CA VAL A 10 -3.87 -28.29 -9.05
C VAL A 10 -3.84 -26.77 -9.18
N PRO A 11 -4.88 -26.06 -8.65
CA PRO A 11 -6.13 -26.58 -8.10
C PRO A 11 -7.00 -27.29 -9.15
N ASN A 12 -8.08 -27.93 -8.69
CA ASN A 12 -9.03 -28.56 -9.59
C ASN A 12 -9.53 -27.58 -10.67
N GLY A 13 -9.55 -28.01 -11.92
CA GLY A 13 -9.89 -27.18 -13.09
C GLY A 13 -8.68 -26.56 -13.79
N ILE A 14 -7.46 -26.66 -13.22
CA ILE A 14 -6.22 -26.30 -13.91
C ILE A 14 -5.80 -27.43 -14.86
N SER A 15 -5.23 -27.05 -16.00
CA SER A 15 -4.83 -27.98 -17.07
C SER A 15 -3.96 -29.13 -16.55
N PRO A 16 -4.31 -30.40 -16.85
CA PRO A 16 -3.46 -31.54 -16.53
C PRO A 16 -2.19 -31.60 -17.41
N LYS A 17 -2.10 -30.74 -18.43
CA LYS A 17 -0.93 -30.60 -19.33
C LYS A 17 -0.01 -29.44 -18.92
N ALA A 18 -0.30 -28.76 -17.82
CA ALA A 18 0.57 -27.70 -17.31
C ALA A 18 1.94 -28.25 -16.91
N LEU A 19 2.94 -27.38 -16.83
CA LEU A 19 4.26 -27.74 -16.30
C LEU A 19 4.12 -28.23 -14.85
N ASP A 20 4.69 -29.39 -14.55
CA ASP A 20 4.84 -29.89 -13.19
C ASP A 20 6.09 -29.28 -12.53
N ALA A 21 5.94 -28.12 -11.89
CA ALA A 21 7.06 -27.47 -11.23
C ALA A 21 7.59 -28.30 -10.04
N TYR A 22 6.71 -29.02 -9.35
CA TYR A 22 7.10 -29.92 -8.27
C TYR A 22 7.92 -31.12 -8.77
N GLY A 23 7.40 -31.86 -9.76
CA GLY A 23 8.04 -33.10 -10.24
C GLY A 23 9.21 -32.86 -11.19
N SER A 24 9.12 -31.83 -12.08
CA SER A 24 10.11 -31.59 -13.11
C SER A 24 11.22 -30.62 -12.70
N LEU A 25 10.92 -29.66 -11.82
CA LEU A 25 11.88 -28.65 -11.34
C LEU A 25 12.31 -28.88 -9.90
N TYR A 26 11.76 -29.89 -9.24
CA TYR A 26 11.98 -30.18 -7.81
C TYR A 26 11.71 -28.95 -6.91
N ALA A 27 10.74 -28.09 -7.34
CA ALA A 27 10.40 -26.83 -6.70
C ALA A 27 9.10 -26.97 -5.91
N ASP A 28 9.18 -27.34 -4.65
CA ASP A 28 8.02 -27.38 -3.75
C ASP A 28 7.75 -26.01 -3.12
N ALA A 29 7.39 -25.03 -3.97
CA ALA A 29 7.10 -23.68 -3.52
C ALA A 29 5.88 -23.60 -2.59
N ARG A 30 4.96 -24.56 -2.64
CA ARG A 30 3.86 -24.69 -1.70
C ARG A 30 4.39 -24.98 -0.29
N LEU A 31 5.30 -25.96 -0.17
CA LEU A 31 5.95 -26.30 1.11
C LEU A 31 6.72 -25.08 1.66
N TRP A 32 7.46 -24.37 0.83
CA TRP A 32 8.23 -23.20 1.26
C TRP A 32 7.35 -22.12 1.88
N LEU A 33 6.19 -21.85 1.27
CA LEU A 33 5.22 -20.89 1.80
C LEU A 33 4.55 -21.39 3.08
N ALA A 34 4.01 -22.61 3.08
CA ALA A 34 3.33 -23.21 4.23
C ALA A 34 4.23 -23.38 5.45
N SER A 35 5.53 -23.67 5.23
CA SER A 35 6.52 -23.77 6.30
C SER A 35 7.07 -22.42 6.77
N GLY A 36 6.80 -21.33 6.05
CA GLY A 36 7.33 -20.01 6.38
C GLY A 36 8.83 -19.85 6.11
N TRP A 37 9.37 -20.57 5.13
CA TRP A 37 10.80 -20.49 4.76
C TRP A 37 11.12 -19.26 3.92
N VAL A 38 10.11 -18.57 3.42
CA VAL A 38 10.23 -17.36 2.61
C VAL A 38 9.37 -16.25 3.20
N ASP A 39 9.85 -15.02 3.20
CA ASP A 39 9.10 -13.87 3.69
C ASP A 39 7.95 -13.49 2.76
N TYR A 40 8.11 -13.73 1.47
CA TYR A 40 7.03 -13.61 0.50
C TYR A 40 7.19 -14.59 -0.66
N LEU A 41 6.07 -14.85 -1.32
CA LEU A 41 6.04 -15.62 -2.55
C LEU A 41 5.42 -14.78 -3.67
N ALA A 42 6.04 -14.79 -4.86
CA ALA A 42 5.54 -14.11 -6.04
C ALA A 42 5.29 -15.10 -7.17
N PRO A 43 4.18 -15.87 -7.15
CA PRO A 43 3.89 -16.84 -8.20
C PRO A 43 3.67 -16.13 -9.54
N GLN A 44 4.27 -16.65 -10.61
CA GLN A 44 4.19 -16.13 -11.97
C GLN A 44 2.83 -16.46 -12.59
N LEU A 45 1.83 -15.62 -12.33
CA LEU A 45 0.45 -15.82 -12.82
C LEU A 45 0.29 -15.20 -14.21
N TYR A 46 1.03 -15.69 -15.18
CA TYR A 46 1.23 -15.09 -16.50
C TYR A 46 0.13 -15.43 -17.52
N TRP A 47 -1.08 -15.69 -17.06
CA TRP A 47 -2.23 -16.05 -17.88
C TRP A 47 -3.35 -15.03 -17.77
N PRO A 48 -4.16 -14.86 -18.83
CA PRO A 48 -5.29 -13.94 -18.79
C PRO A 48 -6.41 -14.44 -17.87
N ILE A 49 -7.21 -13.50 -17.39
CA ILE A 49 -8.37 -13.75 -16.51
C ILE A 49 -9.34 -14.74 -17.15
N ALA A 50 -9.56 -14.61 -18.46
CA ALA A 50 -10.53 -15.42 -19.20
C ALA A 50 -10.09 -16.84 -19.52
N GLN A 51 -8.81 -17.20 -19.29
CA GLN A 51 -8.28 -18.52 -19.63
C GLN A 51 -8.69 -19.57 -18.58
N ARG A 52 -9.75 -20.32 -18.83
CA ARG A 52 -10.36 -21.22 -17.86
C ARG A 52 -9.39 -22.23 -17.23
N GLU A 53 -8.60 -22.95 -18.05
CA GLU A 53 -7.67 -23.99 -17.57
C GLU A 53 -6.39 -23.46 -16.93
N LEU A 54 -6.16 -22.15 -16.99
CA LEU A 54 -5.00 -21.46 -16.43
C LEU A 54 -5.44 -20.12 -15.81
N SER A 55 -6.58 -20.14 -15.14
CA SER A 55 -7.28 -18.95 -14.67
C SER A 55 -6.47 -18.17 -13.64
N PHE A 56 -6.10 -16.93 -13.97
CA PHE A 56 -5.41 -16.01 -13.06
C PHE A 56 -6.08 -15.90 -11.67
N PRO A 57 -7.40 -15.60 -11.56
CA PRO A 57 -8.02 -15.46 -10.25
C PRO A 57 -8.07 -16.76 -9.45
N VAL A 58 -8.23 -17.91 -10.12
CA VAL A 58 -8.28 -19.22 -9.46
C VAL A 58 -6.91 -19.59 -8.89
N LEU A 59 -5.84 -19.39 -9.68
CA LEU A 59 -4.47 -19.65 -9.25
C LEU A 59 -4.05 -18.73 -8.11
N LEU A 60 -4.38 -17.44 -8.17
CA LEU A 60 -4.09 -16.48 -7.11
C LEU A 60 -4.78 -16.88 -5.80
N GLN A 61 -6.06 -17.21 -5.87
CA GLN A 61 -6.81 -17.66 -4.70
C GLN A 61 -6.21 -18.93 -4.10
N TRP A 62 -5.83 -19.89 -4.95
CA TRP A 62 -5.22 -21.13 -4.48
C TRP A 62 -3.89 -20.88 -3.75
N TRP A 63 -2.99 -20.06 -4.31
CA TRP A 63 -1.73 -19.71 -3.63
C TRP A 63 -1.96 -19.05 -2.28
N ARG A 64 -2.96 -18.19 -2.17
CA ARG A 64 -3.33 -17.56 -0.89
C ARG A 64 -3.85 -18.55 0.13
N GLN A 65 -4.56 -19.58 -0.31
CA GLN A 65 -5.04 -20.65 0.57
C GLN A 65 -3.93 -21.58 1.09
N GLN A 66 -2.74 -21.57 0.46
CA GLN A 66 -1.58 -22.33 0.94
C GLN A 66 -0.75 -21.54 1.98
N ASN A 67 -1.17 -20.36 2.35
CA ASN A 67 -0.42 -19.40 3.15
C ASN A 67 -0.76 -19.48 4.66
N ASP A 68 -0.47 -20.60 5.27
CA ASP A 68 -0.80 -20.88 6.68
C ASP A 68 -0.03 -19.97 7.67
N LYS A 69 1.10 -19.41 7.26
CA LYS A 69 1.94 -18.52 8.07
C LYS A 69 1.61 -17.05 7.90
N ASN A 70 0.63 -16.73 7.06
CA ASN A 70 0.20 -15.37 6.78
C ASN A 70 1.33 -14.45 6.26
N HIS A 71 2.31 -15.03 5.53
CA HIS A 71 3.33 -14.30 4.81
C HIS A 71 2.75 -13.59 3.58
N HIS A 72 3.52 -12.76 2.88
CA HIS A 72 2.98 -12.08 1.72
C HIS A 72 2.91 -12.97 0.49
N VAL A 73 1.80 -12.89 -0.25
CA VAL A 73 1.64 -13.50 -1.58
C VAL A 73 1.34 -12.39 -2.58
N PHE A 74 2.34 -12.05 -3.40
CA PHE A 74 2.25 -11.02 -4.43
C PHE A 74 2.08 -11.66 -5.80
N ALA A 75 1.02 -11.33 -6.52
CA ALA A 75 0.83 -11.86 -7.88
C ALA A 75 1.90 -11.28 -8.82
N ALA A 76 2.71 -12.12 -9.47
CA ALA A 76 3.56 -11.64 -10.55
C ALA A 76 2.75 -11.55 -11.85
N LEU A 77 2.69 -10.34 -12.44
CA LEU A 77 1.94 -9.99 -13.63
C LEU A 77 2.86 -9.95 -14.85
N ASN A 78 2.37 -10.38 -16.01
CA ASN A 78 3.16 -10.40 -17.24
C ASN A 78 2.93 -9.16 -18.12
N ASP A 79 3.49 -8.05 -17.74
CA ASP A 79 3.44 -6.79 -18.52
C ASP A 79 4.08 -6.93 -19.90
N ALA A 80 5.06 -7.83 -20.04
CA ALA A 80 5.72 -8.08 -21.32
C ALA A 80 4.79 -8.72 -22.37
N ALA A 81 3.67 -9.28 -21.96
CA ALA A 81 2.68 -9.84 -22.87
C ALA A 81 1.69 -8.79 -23.44
N VAL A 82 1.72 -7.55 -22.94
CA VAL A 82 0.85 -6.47 -23.41
C VAL A 82 1.23 -6.05 -24.84
N GLY A 83 0.24 -6.00 -25.71
CA GLY A 83 0.42 -5.75 -27.15
C GLY A 83 0.59 -7.01 -27.99
N ALA A 84 0.91 -8.17 -27.37
CA ALA A 84 1.00 -9.44 -28.05
C ALA A 84 -0.14 -10.41 -27.67
N LYS A 85 -0.35 -10.61 -26.36
CA LYS A 85 -1.35 -11.55 -25.81
C LYS A 85 -2.35 -10.85 -24.90
N PHE A 86 -1.96 -9.74 -24.28
CA PHE A 86 -2.77 -8.98 -23.31
C PHE A 86 -3.06 -7.59 -23.86
N SER A 87 -4.18 -7.02 -23.38
CA SER A 87 -4.40 -5.57 -23.43
C SER A 87 -3.85 -4.92 -22.16
N ALA A 88 -3.61 -3.61 -22.16
CA ALA A 88 -3.28 -2.86 -20.95
C ALA A 88 -4.39 -2.95 -19.89
N ASP A 89 -5.65 -3.03 -20.33
CA ASP A 89 -6.83 -3.22 -19.48
C ASP A 89 -6.84 -4.58 -18.76
N GLU A 90 -6.27 -5.62 -19.38
CA GLU A 90 -6.10 -6.93 -18.72
C GLU A 90 -5.25 -6.80 -17.45
N ILE A 91 -4.11 -6.11 -17.52
CA ILE A 91 -3.24 -5.86 -16.36
C ILE A 91 -3.97 -5.03 -15.30
N ALA A 92 -4.69 -3.98 -15.70
CA ALA A 92 -5.48 -3.17 -14.76
C ALA A 92 -6.53 -4.02 -14.01
N ARG A 93 -7.23 -4.91 -14.71
CA ARG A 93 -8.20 -5.82 -14.09
C ARG A 93 -7.54 -6.86 -13.20
N GLN A 94 -6.38 -7.39 -13.56
CA GLN A 94 -5.62 -8.29 -12.69
C GLN A 94 -5.23 -7.60 -11.37
N ILE A 95 -4.76 -6.34 -11.41
CA ILE A 95 -4.50 -5.54 -10.20
C ILE A 95 -5.76 -5.39 -9.34
N GLN A 96 -6.91 -5.11 -9.95
CA GLN A 96 -8.17 -5.00 -9.23
C GLN A 96 -8.58 -6.32 -8.55
N ILE A 97 -8.39 -7.46 -9.22
CA ILE A 97 -8.62 -8.79 -8.65
C ILE A 97 -7.69 -9.06 -7.46
N VAL A 98 -6.40 -8.70 -7.59
CA VAL A 98 -5.43 -8.82 -6.48
C VAL A 98 -5.94 -8.08 -5.25
N ARG A 99 -6.39 -6.85 -5.40
CA ARG A 99 -6.89 -6.01 -4.31
C ARG A 99 -8.23 -6.49 -3.74
N ALA A 100 -9.12 -6.99 -4.59
CA ALA A 100 -10.40 -7.52 -4.15
C ALA A 100 -10.27 -8.82 -3.35
N GLN A 101 -9.25 -9.63 -3.62
CA GLN A 101 -9.04 -10.91 -2.94
C GLN A 101 -8.25 -10.80 -1.62
N SER A 102 -7.59 -9.68 -1.32
CA SER A 102 -6.81 -9.52 -0.10
C SER A 102 -6.56 -8.05 0.25
N SER A 103 -6.74 -7.69 1.52
CA SER A 103 -6.35 -6.39 2.07
C SER A 103 -4.82 -6.19 2.11
N ASN A 104 -4.04 -7.28 2.20
CA ASN A 104 -2.58 -7.30 2.24
C ASN A 104 -1.98 -7.80 0.91
N GLY A 105 -2.77 -7.73 -0.17
CA GLY A 105 -2.33 -8.14 -1.49
C GLY A 105 -1.47 -7.06 -2.14
N GLY A 106 -0.55 -7.52 -2.98
CA GLY A 106 0.26 -6.70 -3.85
C GLY A 106 0.58 -7.46 -5.12
N GLU A 107 1.19 -6.78 -6.05
CA GLU A 107 1.61 -7.32 -7.34
C GLU A 107 3.07 -6.99 -7.63
N ILE A 108 3.69 -7.81 -8.49
CA ILE A 108 5.03 -7.61 -9.04
C ILE A 108 4.93 -7.58 -10.55
N HIS A 109 5.41 -6.52 -11.15
CA HIS A 109 5.34 -6.30 -12.60
C HIS A 109 6.55 -6.90 -13.33
N TYR A 110 6.34 -7.82 -14.25
CA TYR A 110 7.36 -8.35 -15.14
C TYR A 110 7.13 -7.83 -16.56
N HIS A 111 7.94 -6.84 -16.98
CA HIS A 111 9.01 -6.14 -16.30
C HIS A 111 8.92 -4.62 -16.50
N LEU A 112 9.73 -3.85 -15.77
CA LEU A 112 9.72 -2.37 -15.81
C LEU A 112 9.83 -1.79 -17.24
N ARG A 113 10.71 -2.36 -18.09
CA ARG A 113 10.85 -1.90 -19.48
C ARG A 113 9.52 -1.91 -20.23
N SER A 114 8.68 -2.93 -20.06
CA SER A 114 7.37 -3.00 -20.71
C SER A 114 6.47 -1.84 -20.33
N VAL A 115 6.49 -1.44 -19.07
CA VAL A 115 5.73 -0.27 -18.59
C VAL A 115 6.30 1.04 -19.18
N LEU A 116 7.63 1.18 -19.26
CA LEU A 116 8.27 2.40 -19.78
C LEU A 116 8.09 2.57 -21.29
N GLU A 117 8.11 1.48 -22.06
CA GLU A 117 8.04 1.48 -23.54
C GLU A 117 6.60 1.43 -24.07
N ASN A 118 5.59 1.14 -23.23
CA ASN A 118 4.19 1.06 -23.63
C ASN A 118 3.34 2.12 -22.90
N SER A 119 3.00 3.20 -23.60
CA SER A 119 2.26 4.33 -23.00
C SER A 119 0.85 3.95 -22.52
N ALA A 120 0.16 3.03 -23.20
CA ALA A 120 -1.17 2.56 -22.80
C ALA A 120 -1.09 1.74 -21.49
N LEU A 121 -0.08 0.87 -21.39
CA LEU A 121 0.19 0.12 -20.16
C LEU A 121 0.58 1.06 -19.02
N ALA A 122 1.48 2.01 -19.26
CA ALA A 122 1.89 3.00 -18.26
C ALA A 122 0.70 3.82 -17.74
N ALA A 123 -0.22 4.22 -18.61
CA ALA A 123 -1.44 4.94 -18.23
C ALA A 123 -2.37 4.06 -17.39
N ALA A 124 -2.61 2.81 -17.81
CA ALA A 124 -3.46 1.86 -17.10
C ALA A 124 -2.92 1.54 -15.71
N VAL A 125 -1.62 1.26 -15.58
CA VAL A 125 -0.94 1.02 -14.29
C VAL A 125 -1.00 2.27 -13.42
N ARG A 126 -0.65 3.44 -13.93
CA ARG A 126 -0.69 4.71 -13.17
C ARG A 126 -2.07 4.99 -12.60
N ALA A 127 -3.14 4.69 -13.33
CA ALA A 127 -4.51 4.88 -12.86
C ALA A 127 -4.83 3.99 -11.64
N GLN A 128 -4.23 2.80 -11.54
CA GLN A 128 -4.40 1.91 -10.38
C GLN A 128 -3.62 2.39 -9.15
N TYR A 129 -2.54 3.16 -9.33
CA TYR A 129 -1.67 3.68 -8.25
C TYR A 129 -1.86 5.18 -7.99
N ALA A 130 -3.06 5.71 -8.22
CA ALA A 130 -3.37 7.13 -7.98
C ALA A 130 -3.28 7.55 -6.51
N ARG A 131 -3.30 6.61 -5.58
CA ARG A 131 -3.15 6.86 -4.14
C ARG A 131 -1.91 6.15 -3.61
N PRO A 132 -1.15 6.78 -2.70
CA PRO A 132 -0.02 6.12 -2.05
C PRO A 132 -0.51 4.95 -1.20
N ALA A 133 0.29 3.88 -1.14
CA ALA A 133 0.06 2.72 -0.30
C ALA A 133 1.34 2.35 0.44
N LEU A 134 1.20 1.84 1.66
CA LEU A 134 2.29 1.24 2.39
C LEU A 134 2.53 -0.19 1.90
N VAL A 135 3.76 -0.64 2.02
CA VAL A 135 4.06 -2.07 1.95
C VAL A 135 3.34 -2.74 3.14
N PRO A 136 2.65 -3.87 2.93
CA PRO A 136 2.02 -4.59 4.04
C PRO A 136 3.03 -4.97 5.12
N ALA A 137 2.60 -4.90 6.39
CA ALA A 137 3.48 -5.21 7.51
C ALA A 137 3.90 -6.69 7.53
N ALA A 138 5.19 -6.93 7.79
CA ALA A 138 5.76 -8.26 7.98
C ALA A 138 5.65 -8.67 9.47
N THR A 139 4.42 -8.94 9.91
CA THR A 139 4.09 -9.19 11.32
C THR A 139 4.73 -10.45 11.90
N TRP A 140 5.25 -11.35 11.07
CA TRP A 140 6.04 -12.53 11.50
C TRP A 140 7.48 -12.17 11.91
N LEU A 141 7.99 -10.99 11.48
CA LEU A 141 9.30 -10.48 11.90
C LEU A 141 9.17 -9.65 13.17
N ASP A 142 8.18 -8.79 13.21
CA ASP A 142 7.81 -7.99 14.37
C ASP A 142 6.33 -7.61 14.25
N SER A 143 5.56 -7.84 15.30
CA SER A 143 4.13 -7.51 15.39
C SER A 143 3.83 -6.36 16.34
N THR A 144 4.86 -5.72 16.90
CA THR A 144 4.71 -4.63 17.88
C THR A 144 4.66 -3.29 17.15
N PRO A 145 3.51 -2.59 17.11
CA PRO A 145 3.45 -1.27 16.50
C PRO A 145 4.32 -0.26 17.23
N PRO A 146 4.93 0.70 16.52
CA PRO A 146 5.68 1.78 17.17
C PRO A 146 4.75 2.66 18.01
N GLU A 147 5.34 3.40 18.95
CA GLU A 147 4.57 4.31 19.80
C GLU A 147 3.95 5.45 18.99
N LYS A 148 2.82 5.96 19.53
CA LYS A 148 2.09 7.08 18.96
C LYS A 148 2.98 8.32 18.85
N PRO A 149 3.14 8.94 17.66
CA PRO A 149 3.98 10.12 17.48
C PRO A 149 3.43 11.35 18.23
N LYS A 150 4.33 12.25 18.59
CA LYS A 150 3.94 13.58 19.06
C LYS A 150 3.73 14.48 17.86
N LEU A 151 2.64 15.23 17.85
CA LEU A 151 2.23 16.07 16.74
C LEU A 151 1.86 17.47 17.23
N THR A 152 2.38 18.49 16.56
CA THR A 152 2.00 19.90 16.75
C THR A 152 1.58 20.52 15.43
N VAL A 153 0.56 21.38 15.49
CA VAL A 153 0.07 22.14 14.33
C VAL A 153 -0.03 23.60 14.74
N ALA A 154 0.69 24.46 14.04
CA ALA A 154 0.61 25.91 14.15
C ALA A 154 0.08 26.48 12.84
N GLY A 155 -0.84 27.43 12.90
CA GLY A 155 -1.47 27.98 11.71
C GLY A 155 -1.38 29.50 11.64
N GLU A 156 -1.19 30.02 10.41
CA GLU A 156 -1.42 31.38 9.99
C GLU A 156 -2.63 31.41 9.05
N LYS A 157 -3.02 32.62 8.58
CA LYS A 157 -4.26 32.80 7.79
C LYS A 157 -4.37 31.87 6.57
N ASN A 158 -3.26 31.57 5.89
CA ASN A 158 -3.24 30.83 4.63
C ASN A 158 -2.30 29.62 4.62
N SER A 159 -1.63 29.33 5.73
CA SER A 159 -0.73 28.18 5.83
C SER A 159 -0.79 27.54 7.20
N ILE A 160 -0.47 26.26 7.28
CA ILE A 160 -0.25 25.52 8.50
C ILE A 160 1.12 24.88 8.51
N ALA A 161 1.84 25.01 9.61
CA ALA A 161 3.06 24.28 9.89
C ALA A 161 2.73 23.08 10.78
N ILE A 162 3.05 21.89 10.28
CA ILE A 162 2.89 20.63 10.98
C ILE A 162 4.29 20.16 11.37
N ARG A 163 4.51 19.83 12.65
CA ARG A 163 5.77 19.29 13.16
C ARG A 163 5.49 18.07 14.01
N TRP A 164 6.44 17.13 13.99
CA TRP A 164 6.30 15.88 14.74
C TRP A 164 7.63 15.29 15.19
N GLU A 165 7.53 14.42 16.17
CA GLU A 165 8.63 13.66 16.77
C GLU A 165 8.19 12.21 16.99
N ASN A 166 9.15 11.30 17.13
CA ASN A 166 8.86 9.94 17.58
C ASN A 166 8.14 9.97 18.93
N GLY A 167 7.21 9.03 19.13
CA GLY A 167 6.55 8.82 20.41
C GLY A 167 7.44 8.14 21.43
N GLY A 168 8.24 7.17 20.98
CA GLY A 168 9.12 6.33 21.75
C GLY A 168 10.56 6.35 21.29
N MET A 169 11.33 5.36 21.74
CA MET A 169 12.77 5.24 21.43
C MET A 169 13.03 4.64 20.04
N GLU A 170 12.12 3.83 19.52
CA GLU A 170 12.26 3.23 18.20
C GLU A 170 12.06 4.31 17.12
N PRO A 171 13.05 4.49 16.20
CA PRO A 171 12.91 5.47 15.14
C PRO A 171 11.89 5.01 14.09
N ALA A 172 11.03 5.92 13.64
CA ALA A 172 10.16 5.65 12.52
C ALA A 172 10.98 5.44 11.23
N GLN A 173 10.60 4.48 10.43
CA GLN A 173 11.11 4.25 9.08
C GLN A 173 10.46 5.18 8.05
N SER A 174 9.20 5.50 8.26
CA SER A 174 8.44 6.49 7.50
C SER A 174 7.27 7.02 8.30
N TRP A 175 6.61 8.04 7.77
CA TRP A 175 5.45 8.67 8.38
C TRP A 175 4.26 8.64 7.43
N VAL A 176 3.08 8.44 7.97
CA VAL A 176 1.82 8.61 7.24
C VAL A 176 1.14 9.87 7.76
N LEU A 177 1.20 10.93 6.97
CA LEU A 177 0.51 12.18 7.23
C LEU A 177 -0.81 12.19 6.47
N GLN A 178 -1.90 12.43 7.19
CA GLN A 178 -3.23 12.55 6.64
C GLN A 178 -3.83 13.90 7.00
N VAL A 179 -4.43 14.57 6.03
CA VAL A 179 -5.07 15.86 6.21
C VAL A 179 -6.50 15.77 5.70
N CYS A 180 -7.45 16.13 6.58
CA CYS A 180 -8.86 16.20 6.25
C CYS A 180 -9.26 17.64 5.90
N ARG A 181 -9.94 17.81 4.78
CA ARG A 181 -10.54 19.07 4.39
C ARG A 181 -11.90 18.81 3.71
N SER A 182 -12.95 19.47 4.20
CA SER A 182 -14.33 19.25 3.71
C SER A 182 -14.71 17.77 3.64
N ASN A 183 -14.40 17.04 4.72
CA ASN A 183 -14.59 15.57 4.84
C ASN A 183 -13.78 14.71 3.84
N LEU A 184 -12.86 15.29 3.09
CA LEU A 184 -11.97 14.56 2.18
C LEU A 184 -10.59 14.43 2.83
N TRP A 185 -10.10 13.18 2.92
CA TRP A 185 -8.78 12.87 3.43
C TRP A 185 -7.77 12.74 2.28
N THR A 186 -6.66 13.45 2.41
CA THR A 186 -5.45 13.23 1.61
C THR A 186 -4.42 12.50 2.45
N THR A 187 -3.59 11.67 1.81
CA THR A 187 -2.55 10.88 2.47
C THR A 187 -1.22 11.11 1.79
N GLU A 188 -0.18 11.41 2.56
CA GLU A 188 1.21 11.45 2.13
C GLU A 188 2.01 10.43 2.95
N ILE A 189 2.93 9.71 2.29
CA ILE A 189 3.95 8.88 2.93
C ILE A 189 5.26 9.66 2.87
N LEU A 190 5.83 9.95 4.02
CA LEU A 190 6.98 10.83 4.17
C LEU A 190 8.18 10.04 4.70
N PRO A 191 9.42 10.36 4.27
CA PRO A 191 10.61 9.66 4.72
C PRO A 191 10.90 9.89 6.21
N ALA A 192 11.62 8.95 6.84
CA ALA A 192 11.97 8.96 8.26
C ALA A 192 12.58 10.28 8.75
N GLY A 193 13.50 10.86 7.97
CA GLY A 193 14.19 12.10 8.33
C GLY A 193 13.34 13.37 8.25
N GLN A 194 12.13 13.29 7.71
CA GLN A 194 11.25 14.44 7.65
C GLN A 194 10.44 14.56 8.94
N THR A 195 10.56 15.66 9.65
CA THR A 195 9.88 15.93 10.92
C THR A 195 8.97 17.16 10.88
N GLY A 196 8.69 17.64 9.68
CA GLY A 196 7.78 18.78 9.49
C GLY A 196 7.27 18.92 8.07
N ARG A 197 6.11 19.55 7.94
CA ARG A 197 5.46 19.86 6.67
C ARG A 197 4.72 21.19 6.78
N THR A 198 4.94 22.10 5.84
CA THR A 198 4.10 23.28 5.67
C THR A 198 3.11 23.03 4.53
N LEU A 199 1.86 23.32 4.77
CA LEU A 199 0.80 23.22 3.78
C LEU A 199 0.23 24.63 3.53
N GLU A 200 0.17 25.02 2.27
CA GLU A 200 -0.43 26.28 1.82
C GLU A 200 -1.96 26.14 1.77
N ILE A 201 -2.54 25.90 2.93
CA ILE A 201 -3.98 25.76 3.11
C ILE A 201 -4.44 26.53 4.33
N SER A 202 -5.56 27.21 4.19
CA SER A 202 -6.29 27.68 5.36
C SER A 202 -6.85 26.45 6.08
N ARG A 203 -6.75 26.42 7.37
CA ARG A 203 -7.35 25.51 8.34
C ARG A 203 -7.93 24.18 7.80
N PRO A 204 -7.29 23.01 8.04
CA PRO A 204 -7.88 21.70 7.85
C PRO A 204 -8.92 21.38 8.93
N ASP A 205 -9.83 20.45 8.65
CA ASP A 205 -10.77 19.93 9.63
C ASP A 205 -10.05 19.04 10.66
N ALA A 206 -9.06 18.27 10.20
CA ALA A 206 -8.21 17.44 11.05
C ALA A 206 -6.87 17.16 10.39
N VAL A 207 -5.86 16.90 11.23
CA VAL A 207 -4.55 16.38 10.82
C VAL A 207 -4.30 15.13 11.64
N ALA A 208 -3.94 14.02 10.96
CA ALA A 208 -3.57 12.78 11.60
C ALA A 208 -2.16 12.35 11.16
N LEU A 209 -1.40 11.80 12.09
CA LEU A 209 -0.05 11.29 11.82
C LEU A 209 0.12 9.91 12.47
N ARG A 210 0.78 9.01 11.74
CA ARG A 210 1.23 7.71 12.23
C ARG A 210 2.71 7.52 11.93
N ALA A 211 3.42 6.86 12.82
CA ALA A 211 4.74 6.30 12.54
C ALA A 211 4.59 4.93 11.88
N VAL A 212 5.54 4.59 11.03
CA VAL A 212 5.70 3.24 10.44
C VAL A 212 7.07 2.75 10.86
N ASP A 213 7.17 1.56 11.43
CA ASP A 213 8.44 0.93 11.75
C ASP A 213 9.08 0.23 10.54
N ARG A 214 10.23 -0.40 10.73
CA ARG A 214 10.95 -1.12 9.67
C ARG A 214 10.25 -2.40 9.22
N SER A 215 9.36 -2.96 10.03
CA SER A 215 8.55 -4.13 9.69
C SER A 215 7.22 -3.76 9.03
N GLY A 216 6.92 -2.45 8.87
CA GLY A 216 5.71 -1.94 8.25
C GLY A 216 4.54 -1.77 9.21
N ASN A 217 4.71 -1.99 10.53
CA ASN A 217 3.64 -1.78 11.49
C ASN A 217 3.33 -0.30 11.65
N LEU A 218 2.05 0.01 11.73
CA LEU A 218 1.52 1.36 11.93
C LEU A 218 1.25 1.65 13.40
N SER A 219 1.78 2.76 13.89
CA SER A 219 1.41 3.25 15.23
C SER A 219 -0.09 3.58 15.32
N PRO A 220 -0.65 3.67 16.53
CA PRO A 220 -1.90 4.41 16.74
C PRO A 220 -1.76 5.84 16.18
N PRO A 221 -2.84 6.44 15.63
CA PRO A 221 -2.79 7.80 15.09
C PRO A 221 -2.73 8.85 16.20
N THR A 222 -1.92 9.89 16.00
CA THR A 222 -2.13 11.16 16.66
C THR A 222 -3.03 12.01 15.79
N VAL A 223 -4.17 12.45 16.33
CA VAL A 223 -5.14 13.27 15.59
C VAL A 223 -5.28 14.61 16.29
N LEU A 224 -5.11 15.70 15.53
CA LEU A 224 -5.38 17.06 15.97
C LEU A 224 -6.50 17.66 15.13
N VAL A 225 -7.49 18.20 15.83
CA VAL A 225 -8.54 19.04 15.25
C VAL A 225 -8.18 20.48 15.60
N PRO A 226 -7.75 21.32 14.64
CA PRO A 226 -7.38 22.70 14.93
C PRO A 226 -8.57 23.46 15.53
N LYS A 227 -8.41 24.01 16.73
CA LYS A 227 -9.48 24.81 17.38
C LYS A 227 -9.89 25.97 16.48
N LYS A 228 -11.18 26.31 16.44
CA LYS A 228 -11.64 27.58 15.82
C LYS A 228 -10.85 28.71 16.43
N TYR A 229 -10.10 29.48 15.63
CA TYR A 229 -9.54 30.74 16.12
C TYR A 229 -10.73 31.56 16.62
N SER A 230 -10.83 31.78 17.94
CA SER A 230 -11.70 32.80 18.44
C SER A 230 -11.15 34.12 17.88
N SER A 231 -11.96 34.85 17.13
CA SER A 231 -11.67 36.24 16.79
C SER A 231 -11.15 36.92 18.06
N ALA A 232 -10.02 37.65 17.94
CA ALA A 232 -9.46 38.40 19.03
C ALA A 232 -10.58 39.23 19.72
N PRO A 233 -10.58 39.32 21.05
CA PRO A 233 -11.58 40.14 21.71
C PRO A 233 -11.47 41.57 21.19
N ASP A 234 -12.61 42.13 20.77
CA ASP A 234 -12.76 43.54 20.44
C ASP A 234 -12.25 44.39 21.64
N ILE A 235 -11.08 44.98 21.49
CA ILE A 235 -10.60 45.99 22.40
C ILE A 235 -11.45 47.24 22.12
N LYS A 236 -12.62 47.34 22.76
CA LYS A 236 -13.34 48.58 22.82
C LYS A 236 -12.51 49.55 23.67
N GLY A 237 -11.71 50.38 22.99
CA GLY A 237 -11.05 51.53 23.56
C GLY A 237 -12.08 52.54 24.04
N GLY A 238 -12.38 52.51 25.32
CA GLY A 238 -13.12 53.55 25.99
C GLY A 238 -12.19 54.69 26.42
N THR A 239 -12.03 55.68 25.54
CA THR A 239 -11.43 56.97 25.94
C THR A 239 -12.44 57.75 26.76
N LYS A 240 -12.27 57.74 28.07
CA LYS A 240 -13.00 58.62 28.97
C LYS A 240 -12.17 59.89 29.17
N LEU A 241 -12.52 60.98 28.48
CA LEU A 241 -12.06 62.33 28.80
C LEU A 241 -12.60 62.73 30.13
N MET A 242 -11.71 62.98 31.05
CA MET A 242 -12.05 63.71 32.27
C MET A 242 -11.88 65.24 32.06
N LYS A 243 -12.89 65.93 32.45
CA LYS A 243 -12.85 67.39 32.67
C LYS A 243 -11.98 67.70 33.87
#